data_7dfbb69d8f53a677047bc45890fc878f
#
_entry.id   7dfbb69d8f53a677047bc45890fc878f
#
_cell.length_a   1.000
_cell.length_b   1.000
_cell.length_c   1.000
_cell.angle_alpha   90.00
_cell.angle_beta   90.00
_cell.angle_gamma   90.00
#
_symmetry.space_group_name_H-M   'P 1'
#
loop_
_entity.id
_entity.type
_entity.pdbx_description
1 polymer ?
#
loop_
_entity_poly.entity_id
_entity_poly.type
_entity_poly.pdbx_seq_one_letter_code
_entity_poly.pdbx_strand_id
1 'polypeptide(L)'
;MIAQEYKKMLGAKSVIREMFTYGTERAKEIGKENVFDYSLGNPSVPVPEKFTKKMIELLETESPVALHGYSPSLGIDSVREAVAVSLEKRFGLPYKKEHIFMCSGAAAALAHAFRAVTVPGDSILTFAPFFPEYNPYVNLTGAKLKVVPPDLKGFQIDFEKFETMLTNDVTAVLINTPNNPSGIVYTTETVKELARIMEKKAAEYGHEIYLISDEPYREIVF
;
A
#
# COMPACT_ATOMS: atom_id res chain seq x y z
N MET A 1 23.43 17.28 9.26
CA MET A 1 22.47 18.28 8.70
C MET A 1 21.21 17.52 8.31
N ILE A 2 20.02 17.95 8.76
CA ILE A 2 18.74 17.32 8.40
C ILE A 2 18.23 17.98 7.12
N ALA A 3 17.78 17.19 6.12
CA ALA A 3 17.20 17.73 4.90
C ALA A 3 15.99 18.63 5.19
N GLN A 4 15.82 19.71 4.41
CA GLN A 4 14.82 20.74 4.68
C GLN A 4 13.38 20.22 4.65
N GLU A 5 13.10 19.26 3.77
CA GLU A 5 11.79 18.57 3.67
C GLU A 5 11.42 17.88 4.98
N TYR A 6 12.38 17.14 5.60
CA TYR A 6 12.13 16.50 6.89
C TYR A 6 11.98 17.51 8.04
N LYS A 7 12.70 18.65 7.97
CA LYS A 7 12.48 19.71 8.95
C LYS A 7 11.06 20.29 8.90
N LYS A 8 10.48 20.40 7.71
CA LYS A 8 9.08 20.82 7.55
C LYS A 8 8.11 19.79 8.14
N MET A 9 8.41 18.50 7.99
CA MET A 9 7.58 17.42 8.55
C MET A 9 7.62 17.36 10.08
N LEU A 10 8.71 17.79 10.74
CA LEU A 10 8.80 17.82 12.21
C LEU A 10 7.74 18.73 12.87
N GLY A 11 7.27 19.76 12.16
CA GLY A 11 6.21 20.66 12.62
C GLY A 11 4.80 20.27 12.18
N ALA A 12 4.67 19.28 11.28
CA ALA A 12 3.38 18.85 10.79
C ALA A 12 2.76 17.84 11.77
N LYS A 13 1.67 18.25 12.40
CA LYS A 13 0.89 17.36 13.27
C LYS A 13 -0.01 16.46 12.42
N SER A 14 0.07 15.16 12.63
CA SER A 14 -0.89 14.23 12.06
C SER A 14 -2.18 14.27 12.87
N VAL A 15 -3.28 14.69 12.24
CA VAL A 15 -4.61 14.72 12.86
C VAL A 15 -4.98 13.35 13.44
N ILE A 16 -4.66 12.27 12.74
CA ILE A 16 -4.90 10.89 13.21
C ILE A 16 -4.16 10.62 14.52
N ARG A 17 -2.89 11.02 14.62
CA ARG A 17 -2.08 10.84 15.84
C ARG A 17 -2.58 11.72 16.99
N GLU A 18 -3.01 12.94 16.70
CA GLU A 18 -3.60 13.82 17.71
C GLU A 18 -4.90 13.25 18.26
N MET A 19 -5.77 12.73 17.39
CA MET A 19 -7.02 12.06 17.79
C MET A 19 -6.74 10.82 18.63
N PHE A 20 -5.80 9.98 18.21
CA PHE A 20 -5.39 8.79 18.99
C PHE A 20 -4.85 9.17 20.37
N THR A 21 -3.99 10.18 20.44
CA THR A 21 -3.44 10.68 21.71
C THR A 21 -4.56 11.22 22.61
N TYR A 22 -5.46 12.02 22.05
CA TYR A 22 -6.64 12.53 22.78
C TYR A 22 -7.50 11.40 23.33
N GLY A 23 -7.83 10.39 22.50
CA GLY A 23 -8.60 9.22 22.93
C GLY A 23 -7.92 8.47 24.08
N THR A 24 -6.59 8.30 23.98
CA THR A 24 -5.79 7.63 25.02
C THR A 24 -5.81 8.41 26.34
N GLU A 25 -5.66 9.72 26.33
CA GLU A 25 -5.73 10.55 27.54
C GLU A 25 -7.16 10.57 28.10
N ARG A 26 -8.16 10.68 27.25
CA ARG A 26 -9.57 10.64 27.66
C ARG A 26 -9.94 9.33 28.33
N ALA A 27 -9.39 8.21 27.84
CA ALA A 27 -9.61 6.89 28.45
C ALA A 27 -9.10 6.78 29.89
N LYS A 28 -8.06 7.54 30.26
CA LYS A 28 -7.57 7.60 31.64
C LYS A 28 -8.54 8.32 32.59
N GLU A 29 -9.31 9.29 32.06
CA GLU A 29 -10.26 10.09 32.86
C GLU A 29 -11.60 9.41 33.04
N ILE A 30 -12.15 8.81 31.98
CA ILE A 30 -13.54 8.28 32.00
C ILE A 30 -13.66 6.77 31.90
N GLY A 31 -12.53 6.04 31.82
CA GLY A 31 -12.48 4.60 31.62
C GLY A 31 -12.39 4.25 30.10
N LYS A 32 -11.60 3.22 29.78
CA LYS A 32 -11.38 2.76 28.41
C LYS A 32 -12.66 2.27 27.74
N GLU A 33 -13.56 1.68 28.50
CA GLU A 33 -14.85 1.16 28.06
C GLU A 33 -15.84 2.25 27.62
N ASN A 34 -15.57 3.49 27.97
CA ASN A 34 -16.39 4.66 27.62
C ASN A 34 -15.79 5.49 26.46
N VAL A 35 -14.69 5.02 25.84
CA VAL A 35 -14.05 5.70 24.70
C VAL A 35 -14.12 4.80 23.48
N PHE A 36 -14.81 5.27 22.44
CA PHE A 36 -14.93 4.61 21.15
C PHE A 36 -13.97 5.27 20.17
N ASP A 37 -12.73 4.77 20.14
CA ASP A 37 -11.66 5.32 19.30
C ASP A 37 -11.67 4.68 17.91
N TYR A 38 -11.99 5.46 16.89
CA TYR A 38 -11.94 5.09 15.46
C TYR A 38 -10.82 5.79 14.71
N SER A 39 -9.85 6.39 15.42
CA SER A 39 -8.78 7.16 14.80
C SER A 39 -7.70 6.30 14.14
N LEU A 40 -7.39 5.14 14.73
CA LEU A 40 -6.35 4.23 14.25
C LEU A 40 -6.91 2.82 14.09
N GLY A 41 -6.85 2.29 12.87
CA GLY A 41 -7.24 0.92 12.57
C GLY A 41 -6.24 -0.08 13.17
N ASN A 42 -6.61 -0.70 14.28
CA ASN A 42 -5.81 -1.74 14.91
C ASN A 42 -6.56 -3.08 14.84
N PRO A 43 -5.91 -4.19 14.44
CA PRO A 43 -6.55 -5.50 14.41
C PRO A 43 -7.15 -5.85 15.78
N SER A 44 -8.45 -6.14 15.81
CA SER A 44 -9.19 -6.53 17.03
C SER A 44 -9.46 -8.03 17.12
N VAL A 45 -9.16 -8.77 16.05
CA VAL A 45 -9.35 -10.22 15.99
C VAL A 45 -8.01 -10.90 16.29
N PRO A 46 -7.99 -11.90 17.21
CA PRO A 46 -6.78 -12.66 17.49
C PRO A 46 -6.27 -13.39 16.24
N VAL A 47 -4.95 -13.55 16.16
CA VAL A 47 -4.37 -14.42 15.10
C VAL A 47 -4.89 -15.86 15.24
N PRO A 48 -5.05 -16.61 14.14
CA PRO A 48 -5.45 -18.01 14.22
C PRO A 48 -4.50 -18.82 15.10
N GLU A 49 -5.05 -19.68 15.96
CA GLU A 49 -4.25 -20.54 16.87
C GLU A 49 -3.19 -21.36 16.13
N LYS A 50 -3.52 -21.81 14.91
CA LYS A 50 -2.58 -22.53 14.02
C LYS A 50 -1.32 -21.74 13.73
N PHE A 51 -1.40 -20.42 13.57
CA PHE A 51 -0.25 -19.55 13.36
C PHE A 51 0.66 -19.55 14.60
N THR A 52 0.08 -19.33 15.78
CA THR A 52 0.85 -19.33 17.04
C THR A 52 1.53 -20.68 17.28
N LYS A 53 0.82 -21.79 17.08
CA LYS A 53 1.39 -23.15 17.21
C LYS A 53 2.56 -23.37 16.24
N LYS A 54 2.43 -22.91 14.99
CA LYS A 54 3.51 -23.06 14.00
C LYS A 54 4.74 -22.21 14.33
N MET A 55 4.54 -21.01 14.89
CA MET A 55 5.66 -20.20 15.38
C MET A 55 6.43 -20.90 16.52
N ILE A 56 5.71 -21.45 17.48
CA ILE A 56 6.33 -22.22 18.59
C ILE A 56 7.10 -23.44 18.04
N GLU A 57 6.47 -24.23 17.17
CA GLU A 57 7.09 -25.38 16.53
C GLU A 57 8.41 -25.00 15.83
N LEU A 58 8.41 -23.92 15.04
CA LEU A 58 9.63 -23.46 14.35
C LEU A 58 10.75 -23.07 15.33
N LEU A 59 10.39 -22.39 16.42
CA LEU A 59 11.36 -22.00 17.45
C LEU A 59 11.96 -23.21 18.18
N GLU A 60 11.20 -24.32 18.32
CA GLU A 60 11.65 -25.54 18.99
C GLU A 60 12.41 -26.51 18.09
N THR A 61 12.10 -26.52 16.79
CA THR A 61 12.61 -27.55 15.85
C THR A 61 13.68 -27.08 14.89
N GLU A 62 13.68 -25.78 14.53
CA GLU A 62 14.65 -25.25 13.59
C GLU A 62 15.96 -24.86 14.30
N SER A 63 17.07 -24.93 13.59
CA SER A 63 18.33 -24.49 14.14
C SER A 63 18.33 -22.96 14.38
N PRO A 64 18.93 -22.46 15.46
CA PRO A 64 19.05 -21.02 15.70
C PRO A 64 19.69 -20.25 14.55
N VAL A 65 20.65 -20.84 13.85
CA VAL A 65 21.30 -20.23 12.70
C VAL A 65 20.34 -20.10 11.51
N ALA A 66 19.48 -21.09 11.27
CA ALA A 66 18.47 -21.01 10.22
C ALA A 66 17.39 -19.97 10.53
N LEU A 67 16.96 -19.88 11.82
CA LEU A 67 15.92 -18.92 12.23
C LEU A 67 16.40 -17.49 12.29
N HIS A 68 17.62 -17.26 12.73
CA HIS A 68 18.13 -15.92 13.07
C HIS A 68 19.23 -15.45 12.12
N GLY A 69 19.61 -16.27 11.13
CA GLY A 69 20.57 -15.91 10.10
C GLY A 69 19.99 -14.98 9.04
N TYR A 70 20.84 -14.50 8.15
CA TYR A 70 20.41 -13.73 6.99
C TYR A 70 19.58 -14.58 6.05
N SER A 71 18.44 -14.06 5.61
CA SER A 71 17.68 -14.60 4.49
C SER A 71 18.26 -14.10 3.16
N PRO A 72 18.01 -14.82 2.03
CA PRO A 72 18.28 -14.28 0.69
C PRO A 72 17.56 -12.93 0.48
N SER A 73 18.18 -12.02 -0.29
CA SER A 73 17.66 -10.65 -0.50
C SER A 73 16.23 -10.59 -1.06
N LEU A 74 15.84 -11.58 -1.86
CA LEU A 74 14.49 -11.68 -2.43
C LEU A 74 13.49 -12.40 -1.50
N GLY A 75 13.96 -12.96 -0.40
CA GLY A 75 13.20 -13.84 0.49
C GLY A 75 13.53 -15.32 0.27
N ILE A 76 13.10 -16.16 1.20
CA ILE A 76 13.32 -17.62 1.18
C ILE A 76 12.55 -18.24 0.01
N ASP A 77 13.22 -19.00 -0.83
CA ASP A 77 12.67 -19.57 -2.09
C ASP A 77 11.39 -20.40 -1.86
N SER A 78 11.38 -21.25 -0.83
CA SER A 78 10.19 -22.06 -0.52
C SER A 78 8.98 -21.23 -0.10
N VAL A 79 9.20 -20.08 0.57
CA VAL A 79 8.13 -19.13 0.94
C VAL A 79 7.63 -18.41 -0.30
N ARG A 80 8.51 -17.94 -1.16
CA ARG A 80 8.16 -17.27 -2.43
C ARG A 80 7.36 -18.20 -3.35
N GLU A 81 7.79 -19.48 -3.44
CA GLU A 81 7.08 -20.51 -4.19
C GLU A 81 5.67 -20.75 -3.62
N ALA A 82 5.54 -20.90 -2.29
CA ALA A 82 4.25 -21.10 -1.66
C ALA A 82 3.29 -19.90 -1.90
N VAL A 83 3.81 -18.67 -1.91
CA VAL A 83 3.04 -17.48 -2.26
C VAL A 83 2.60 -17.52 -3.72
N ALA A 84 3.51 -17.83 -4.66
CA ALA A 84 3.21 -17.93 -6.08
C ALA A 84 2.11 -18.97 -6.37
N VAL A 85 2.23 -20.18 -5.81
CA VAL A 85 1.20 -21.24 -5.92
C VAL A 85 -0.14 -20.78 -5.34
N SER A 86 -0.13 -20.07 -4.21
CA SER A 86 -1.37 -19.54 -3.62
C SER A 86 -2.03 -18.51 -4.52
N LEU A 87 -1.25 -17.61 -5.15
CA LEU A 87 -1.76 -16.60 -6.07
C LEU A 87 -2.28 -17.22 -7.37
N GLU A 88 -1.55 -18.20 -7.94
CA GLU A 88 -2.00 -18.94 -9.12
C GLU A 88 -3.34 -19.64 -8.87
N LYS A 89 -3.45 -20.33 -7.74
CA LYS A 89 -4.71 -21.01 -7.34
C LYS A 89 -5.88 -20.05 -7.18
N ARG A 90 -5.63 -18.83 -6.70
CA ARG A 90 -6.66 -17.82 -6.42
C ARG A 90 -7.10 -17.08 -7.67
N PHE A 91 -6.17 -16.75 -8.55
CA PHE A 91 -6.40 -15.83 -9.67
C PHE A 91 -6.31 -16.47 -11.04
N GLY A 92 -5.87 -17.73 -11.13
CA GLY A 92 -5.72 -18.43 -12.41
C GLY A 92 -4.62 -17.87 -13.31
N LEU A 93 -3.70 -17.07 -12.78
CA LEU A 93 -2.58 -16.50 -13.51
C LEU A 93 -1.29 -17.24 -13.17
N PRO A 94 -0.36 -17.42 -14.13
CA PRO A 94 0.83 -18.24 -13.96
C PRO A 94 1.91 -17.52 -13.12
N TYR A 95 1.65 -17.34 -11.85
CA TYR A 95 2.63 -16.78 -10.91
C TYR A 95 3.78 -17.76 -10.68
N LYS A 96 5.00 -17.22 -10.58
CA LYS A 96 6.22 -17.96 -10.27
C LYS A 96 6.95 -17.26 -9.12
N LYS A 97 7.84 -17.96 -8.41
CA LYS A 97 8.63 -17.37 -7.32
C LYS A 97 9.45 -16.14 -7.76
N GLU A 98 9.84 -16.08 -9.05
CA GLU A 98 10.56 -14.94 -9.63
C GLU A 98 9.72 -13.64 -9.66
N HIS A 99 8.40 -13.75 -9.59
CA HIS A 99 7.48 -12.62 -9.51
C HIS A 99 7.23 -12.16 -8.05
N ILE A 100 7.80 -12.87 -7.07
CA ILE A 100 7.57 -12.59 -5.65
C ILE A 100 8.81 -11.97 -5.01
N PHE A 101 8.63 -10.80 -4.41
CA PHE A 101 9.64 -10.12 -3.62
C PHE A 101 9.11 -9.92 -2.20
N MET A 102 9.78 -10.48 -1.20
CA MET A 102 9.33 -10.42 0.20
C MET A 102 9.79 -9.13 0.87
N CYS A 103 8.85 -8.45 1.53
CA CYS A 103 9.10 -7.21 2.25
C CYS A 103 8.53 -7.23 3.67
N SER A 104 9.01 -6.33 4.51
CA SER A 104 8.48 -6.10 5.86
C SER A 104 7.23 -5.21 5.80
N GLY A 105 6.14 -5.77 5.26
CA GLY A 105 4.84 -5.09 5.14
C GLY A 105 4.70 -4.24 3.87
N ALA A 106 3.46 -3.78 3.62
CA ALA A 106 3.09 -3.04 2.41
C ALA A 106 3.86 -1.72 2.25
N ALA A 107 4.16 -1.02 3.35
CA ALA A 107 4.94 0.22 3.30
C ALA A 107 6.33 0.02 2.67
N ALA A 108 7.04 -1.04 3.05
CA ALA A 108 8.33 -1.38 2.46
C ALA A 108 8.17 -1.80 0.99
N ALA A 109 7.15 -2.61 0.67
CA ALA A 109 6.87 -3.03 -0.69
C ALA A 109 6.60 -1.85 -1.62
N LEU A 110 5.76 -0.89 -1.19
CA LEU A 110 5.46 0.33 -1.94
C LEU A 110 6.71 1.19 -2.13
N ALA A 111 7.52 1.39 -1.08
CA ALA A 111 8.75 2.18 -1.19
C ALA A 111 9.74 1.56 -2.20
N HIS A 112 9.86 0.23 -2.23
CA HIS A 112 10.67 -0.45 -3.23
C HIS A 112 10.08 -0.35 -4.63
N ALA A 113 8.77 -0.56 -4.79
CA ALA A 113 8.09 -0.45 -6.08
C ALA A 113 8.23 0.96 -6.67
N PHE A 114 7.95 2.00 -5.89
CA PHE A 114 8.11 3.39 -6.35
C PHE A 114 9.54 3.68 -6.78
N ARG A 115 10.53 3.27 -5.97
CA ARG A 115 11.94 3.47 -6.30
C ARG A 115 12.40 2.71 -7.55
N ALA A 116 11.75 1.58 -7.85
CA ALA A 116 12.08 0.78 -9.03
C ALA A 116 11.56 1.40 -10.34
N VAL A 117 10.44 2.14 -10.28
CA VAL A 117 9.74 2.65 -11.47
C VAL A 117 9.81 4.17 -11.63
N THR A 118 10.51 4.89 -10.75
CA THR A 118 10.65 6.35 -10.84
C THR A 118 12.09 6.81 -10.73
N VAL A 119 12.36 7.96 -11.35
CA VAL A 119 13.58 8.75 -11.12
C VAL A 119 13.20 10.15 -10.60
N PRO A 120 14.14 10.91 -10.03
CA PRO A 120 13.86 12.28 -9.60
C PRO A 120 13.29 13.15 -10.72
N GLY A 121 12.14 13.77 -10.48
CA GLY A 121 11.41 14.58 -11.45
C GLY A 121 10.16 13.91 -12.01
N ASP A 122 10.04 12.60 -11.93
CA ASP A 122 8.84 11.85 -12.31
C ASP A 122 7.67 12.14 -11.36
N SER A 123 6.50 11.65 -11.75
CA SER A 123 5.30 11.70 -10.92
C SER A 123 4.67 10.31 -10.80
N ILE A 124 4.12 10.04 -9.61
CA ILE A 124 3.16 8.96 -9.37
C ILE A 124 1.78 9.58 -9.20
N LEU A 125 0.78 9.04 -9.88
CA LEU A 125 -0.58 9.54 -9.81
C LEU A 125 -1.44 8.62 -8.93
N THR A 126 -2.26 9.18 -8.04
CA THR A 126 -3.24 8.46 -7.21
C THR A 126 -4.57 9.21 -7.17
N PHE A 127 -5.58 8.63 -6.51
CA PHE A 127 -6.95 9.14 -6.48
C PHE A 127 -7.34 9.52 -5.05
N ALA A 128 -7.93 10.71 -4.86
CA ALA A 128 -8.47 11.11 -3.57
C ALA A 128 -9.86 10.47 -3.31
N PRO A 129 -10.17 10.13 -2.03
CA PRO A 129 -9.29 10.16 -0.87
C PRO A 129 -8.28 9.01 -0.90
N PHE A 130 -7.10 9.21 -0.32
CA PHE A 130 -6.02 8.23 -0.32
C PHE A 130 -5.32 8.14 1.04
N PHE A 131 -4.56 7.08 1.25
CA PHE A 131 -3.78 6.89 2.47
C PHE A 131 -2.63 7.91 2.54
N PRO A 132 -2.60 8.79 3.56
CA PRO A 132 -1.70 9.96 3.59
C PRO A 132 -0.21 9.62 3.52
N GLU A 133 0.18 8.41 3.95
CA GLU A 133 1.58 7.97 3.95
C GLU A 133 2.15 7.74 2.54
N TYR A 134 1.31 7.72 1.49
CA TYR A 134 1.82 7.69 0.11
C TYR A 134 2.67 8.92 -0.21
N ASN A 135 2.35 10.09 0.37
CA ASN A 135 3.16 11.30 0.19
C ASN A 135 4.64 11.11 0.59
N PRO A 136 4.97 10.73 1.84
CA PRO A 136 6.35 10.50 2.22
C PRO A 136 7.00 9.36 1.42
N TYR A 137 6.29 8.28 1.08
CA TYR A 137 6.87 7.17 0.32
C TYR A 137 7.30 7.60 -1.08
N VAL A 138 6.46 8.36 -1.78
CA VAL A 138 6.78 8.91 -3.10
C VAL A 138 7.89 9.95 -3.02
N ASN A 139 7.81 10.88 -2.07
CA ASN A 139 8.81 11.94 -1.92
C ASN A 139 10.23 11.39 -1.67
N LEU A 140 10.36 10.23 -1.01
CA LEU A 140 11.65 9.56 -0.81
C LEU A 140 12.36 9.16 -2.11
N THR A 141 11.65 9.04 -3.22
CA THR A 141 12.25 8.73 -4.53
C THR A 141 12.69 9.97 -5.31
N GLY A 142 12.30 11.16 -4.85
CA GLY A 142 12.47 12.42 -5.59
C GLY A 142 11.36 12.66 -6.63
N ALA A 143 10.38 11.76 -6.71
CA ALA A 143 9.18 11.92 -7.52
C ALA A 143 8.12 12.77 -6.81
N LYS A 144 7.07 13.18 -7.53
CA LYS A 144 5.93 13.94 -7.02
C LYS A 144 4.69 13.06 -6.98
N LEU A 145 3.89 13.19 -5.92
CA LEU A 145 2.56 12.60 -5.89
C LEU A 145 1.56 13.55 -6.52
N LYS A 146 0.93 13.15 -7.62
CA LYS A 146 -0.22 13.82 -8.24
C LYS A 146 -1.51 13.15 -7.75
N VAL A 147 -2.50 13.95 -7.42
CA VAL A 147 -3.75 13.46 -6.85
C VAL A 147 -4.93 13.87 -7.72
N VAL A 148 -5.60 12.90 -8.32
CA VAL A 148 -6.86 13.12 -9.05
C VAL A 148 -7.95 13.43 -8.03
N PRO A 149 -8.67 14.55 -8.17
CA PRO A 149 -9.81 14.87 -7.30
C PRO A 149 -10.89 13.79 -7.35
N PRO A 150 -11.59 13.51 -6.23
CA PRO A 150 -12.58 12.44 -6.19
C PRO A 150 -13.85 12.80 -6.98
N ASP A 151 -14.53 11.77 -7.47
CA ASP A 151 -15.96 11.87 -7.70
C ASP A 151 -16.69 11.78 -6.34
N LEU A 152 -17.33 12.88 -5.93
CA LEU A 152 -17.99 12.98 -4.63
C LEU A 152 -19.29 12.16 -4.53
N LYS A 153 -19.82 11.65 -5.65
CA LYS A 153 -21.08 10.87 -5.65
C LYS A 153 -20.85 9.39 -5.31
N GLY A 154 -19.75 8.81 -5.76
CA GLY A 154 -19.50 7.38 -5.59
C GLY A 154 -18.06 7.02 -5.29
N PHE A 155 -17.15 7.99 -5.23
CA PHE A 155 -15.72 7.79 -5.07
C PHE A 155 -15.07 6.83 -6.09
N GLN A 156 -15.75 6.60 -7.23
CA GLN A 156 -15.15 5.95 -8.39
C GLN A 156 -14.22 6.93 -9.09
N ILE A 157 -13.42 6.45 -10.02
CA ILE A 157 -12.46 7.28 -10.76
C ILE A 157 -13.19 8.25 -11.68
N ASP A 158 -12.90 9.55 -11.57
CA ASP A 158 -13.26 10.57 -12.55
C ASP A 158 -12.27 10.47 -13.73
N PHE A 159 -12.69 9.77 -14.78
CA PHE A 159 -11.80 9.47 -15.91
C PHE A 159 -11.43 10.69 -16.74
N GLU A 160 -12.26 11.71 -16.79
CA GLU A 160 -11.93 12.96 -17.49
C GLU A 160 -10.77 13.68 -16.80
N LYS A 161 -10.84 13.81 -15.47
CA LYS A 161 -9.75 14.39 -14.70
C LYS A 161 -8.50 13.50 -14.70
N PHE A 162 -8.69 12.18 -14.60
CA PHE A 162 -7.60 11.22 -14.67
C PHE A 162 -6.83 11.36 -15.96
N GLU A 163 -7.49 11.31 -17.12
CA GLU A 163 -6.83 11.40 -18.44
C GLU A 163 -6.10 12.75 -18.61
N THR A 164 -6.69 13.84 -18.10
CA THR A 164 -6.06 15.17 -18.13
C THR A 164 -4.80 15.24 -17.26
N MET A 165 -4.80 14.60 -16.09
CA MET A 165 -3.69 14.62 -15.14
C MET A 165 -2.62 13.57 -15.43
N LEU A 166 -2.90 12.57 -16.26
CA LEU A 166 -1.96 11.55 -16.71
C LEU A 166 -1.06 12.11 -17.79
N THR A 167 -0.11 12.94 -17.39
CA THR A 167 0.84 13.64 -18.25
C THR A 167 2.14 12.84 -18.45
N ASN A 168 2.97 13.21 -19.40
CA ASN A 168 4.17 12.47 -19.82
C ASN A 168 5.22 12.22 -18.70
N ASP A 169 5.17 12.96 -17.61
CA ASP A 169 6.04 12.76 -16.44
C ASP A 169 5.49 11.70 -15.45
N VAL A 170 4.31 11.13 -15.72
CA VAL A 170 3.74 10.08 -14.87
C VAL A 170 4.25 8.71 -15.29
N THR A 171 5.00 8.06 -14.41
CA THR A 171 5.56 6.72 -14.64
C THR A 171 4.78 5.62 -13.95
N ALA A 172 3.93 5.96 -12.95
CA ALA A 172 3.09 4.99 -12.30
C ALA A 172 1.75 5.59 -11.84
N VAL A 173 0.73 4.75 -11.82
CA VAL A 173 -0.59 5.00 -11.21
C VAL A 173 -0.74 4.08 -10.02
N LEU A 174 -1.06 4.66 -8.85
CA LEU A 174 -1.25 3.95 -7.60
C LEU A 174 -2.74 3.90 -7.27
N ILE A 175 -3.26 2.70 -7.10
CA ILE A 175 -4.63 2.47 -6.60
C ILE A 175 -4.59 1.72 -5.27
N ASN A 176 -5.64 1.92 -4.47
CA ASN A 176 -5.91 1.16 -3.25
C ASN A 176 -7.39 0.77 -3.26
N THR A 177 -7.66 -0.52 -3.42
CA THR A 177 -9.03 -1.03 -3.51
C THR A 177 -9.14 -2.43 -2.91
N PRO A 178 -9.95 -2.65 -1.84
CA PRO A 178 -10.76 -1.67 -1.11
C PRO A 178 -9.93 -0.52 -0.55
N ASN A 179 -10.49 0.71 -0.58
CA ASN A 179 -9.73 1.94 -0.32
C ASN A 179 -9.69 2.32 1.16
N ASN A 180 -8.55 2.77 1.62
CA ASN A 180 -8.40 3.52 2.86
C ASN A 180 -8.23 5.02 2.51
N PRO A 181 -9.14 5.95 2.92
CA PRO A 181 -10.13 5.76 4.00
C PRO A 181 -11.58 5.53 3.55
N SER A 182 -11.91 5.57 2.25
CA SER A 182 -13.31 5.62 1.79
C SER A 182 -14.06 4.28 1.89
N GLY A 183 -13.35 3.15 1.95
CA GLY A 183 -13.93 1.81 1.90
C GLY A 183 -14.44 1.39 0.52
N ILE A 184 -14.30 2.25 -0.49
CA ILE A 184 -14.81 1.95 -1.84
C ILE A 184 -14.03 0.82 -2.51
N VAL A 185 -14.75 -0.01 -3.23
CA VAL A 185 -14.19 -1.02 -4.13
C VAL A 185 -14.39 -0.55 -5.56
N TYR A 186 -13.32 -0.49 -6.34
CA TYR A 186 -13.43 -0.19 -7.77
C TYR A 186 -14.08 -1.36 -8.50
N THR A 187 -15.01 -1.05 -9.41
CA THR A 187 -15.66 -2.07 -10.24
C THR A 187 -14.69 -2.63 -11.27
N THR A 188 -15.04 -3.79 -11.83
CA THR A 188 -14.29 -4.38 -12.95
C THR A 188 -14.22 -3.41 -14.14
N GLU A 189 -15.30 -2.71 -14.42
CA GLU A 189 -15.40 -1.71 -15.49
C GLU A 189 -14.47 -0.54 -15.22
N THR A 190 -14.44 -0.05 -13.97
CA THR A 190 -13.53 1.02 -13.55
C THR A 190 -12.06 0.62 -13.77
N VAL A 191 -11.67 -0.61 -13.36
CA VAL A 191 -10.28 -1.08 -13.52
C VAL A 191 -9.92 -1.28 -15.00
N LYS A 192 -10.86 -1.80 -15.81
CA LYS A 192 -10.64 -1.97 -17.26
C LYS A 192 -10.46 -0.63 -17.98
N GLU A 193 -11.29 0.36 -17.64
CA GLU A 193 -11.19 1.69 -18.25
C GLU A 193 -9.91 2.41 -17.81
N LEU A 194 -9.50 2.24 -16.54
CA LEU A 194 -8.21 2.72 -16.06
C LEU A 194 -7.07 2.15 -16.91
N ALA A 195 -7.03 0.83 -17.08
CA ALA A 195 -5.99 0.16 -17.86
C ALA A 195 -5.98 0.64 -19.31
N ARG A 196 -7.16 0.75 -19.95
CA ARG A 196 -7.30 1.23 -21.34
C ARG A 196 -6.72 2.63 -21.54
N ILE A 197 -6.99 3.55 -20.60
CA ILE A 197 -6.45 4.92 -20.67
C ILE A 197 -4.93 4.91 -20.46
N MET A 198 -4.43 4.12 -19.50
CA MET A 198 -3.00 3.98 -19.25
C MET A 198 -2.26 3.44 -20.47
N GLU A 199 -2.76 2.38 -21.11
CA GLU A 199 -2.17 1.81 -22.33
C GLU A 199 -2.13 2.84 -23.49
N LYS A 200 -3.24 3.57 -23.70
CA LYS A 200 -3.31 4.64 -24.70
C LYS A 200 -2.25 5.70 -24.45
N LYS A 201 -2.10 6.14 -23.20
CA LYS A 201 -1.14 7.19 -22.81
C LYS A 201 0.30 6.70 -22.84
N ALA A 202 0.57 5.47 -22.46
CA ALA A 202 1.89 4.86 -22.57
C ALA A 202 2.35 4.81 -24.05
N ALA A 203 1.45 4.43 -24.95
CA ALA A 203 1.73 4.45 -26.38
C ALA A 203 1.95 5.88 -26.94
N GLU A 204 1.16 6.87 -26.45
CA GLU A 204 1.31 8.29 -26.83
C GLU A 204 2.65 8.87 -26.38
N TYR A 205 3.09 8.53 -25.16
CA TYR A 205 4.29 9.08 -24.55
C TYR A 205 5.57 8.30 -24.89
N GLY A 206 5.44 7.07 -25.36
CA GLY A 206 6.57 6.23 -25.75
C GLY A 206 7.33 5.63 -24.56
N HIS A 207 6.69 5.53 -23.39
CA HIS A 207 7.23 4.85 -22.20
C HIS A 207 6.16 4.11 -21.44
N GLU A 208 6.57 3.14 -20.61
CA GLU A 208 5.68 2.36 -19.76
C GLU A 208 5.08 3.23 -18.63
N ILE A 209 3.81 2.98 -18.29
CA ILE A 209 3.13 3.52 -17.14
C ILE A 209 2.68 2.32 -16.27
N TYR A 210 3.28 2.16 -15.10
CA TYR A 210 3.03 1.03 -14.22
C TYR A 210 1.76 1.21 -13.41
N LEU A 211 0.94 0.16 -13.28
CA LEU A 211 -0.16 0.11 -12.32
C LEU A 211 0.33 -0.55 -11.03
N ILE A 212 0.30 0.18 -9.92
CA ILE A 212 0.64 -0.32 -8.59
C ILE A 212 -0.66 -0.42 -7.79
N SER A 213 -0.99 -1.63 -7.32
CA SER A 213 -2.19 -1.89 -6.52
C SER A 213 -1.78 -2.22 -5.09
N ASP A 214 -2.20 -1.36 -4.14
CA ASP A 214 -2.04 -1.57 -2.71
C ASP A 214 -3.27 -2.30 -2.17
N GLU A 215 -3.12 -3.57 -1.75
CA GLU A 215 -4.24 -4.48 -1.50
C GLU A 215 -4.31 -5.07 -0.08
N PRO A 216 -4.07 -4.31 1.00
CA PRO A 216 -4.12 -4.86 2.36
C PRO A 216 -5.53 -5.33 2.76
N TYR A 217 -6.57 -4.81 2.11
CA TYR A 217 -7.98 -5.06 2.43
C TYR A 217 -8.68 -5.98 1.44
N ARG A 218 -7.96 -6.58 0.49
CA ARG A 218 -8.54 -7.38 -0.60
C ARG A 218 -9.52 -8.47 -0.14
N GLU A 219 -9.26 -9.09 1.01
CA GLU A 219 -10.09 -10.16 1.56
C GLU A 219 -11.24 -9.64 2.47
N ILE A 220 -11.31 -8.32 2.71
CA ILE A 220 -12.28 -7.70 3.61
C ILE A 220 -13.29 -6.91 2.78
N VAL A 221 -14.17 -7.64 2.10
CA VAL A 221 -15.25 -7.09 1.28
C VAL A 221 -16.57 -7.66 1.80
N PHE A 222 -17.56 -6.77 2.03
CA PHE A 222 -18.89 -7.12 2.56
C PHE A 222 -19.98 -6.91 1.52
#